data_48d8303e10dbcd3ebe59be49d637d5c1
#
_entry.id   48d8303e10dbcd3ebe59be49d637d5c1
#
_cell.length_a   1.000
_cell.length_b   1.000
_cell.length_c   1.000
_cell.angle_alpha   90.00
_cell.angle_beta   90.00
_cell.angle_gamma   90.00
#
_symmetry.space_group_name_H-M   'P 1'
#
loop_
_entity.id
_entity.type
_entity.pdbx_description
1 polymer ?
#
loop_
_entity_poly.entity_id
_entity_poly.type
_entity_poly.pdbx_seq_one_letter_code
_entity_poly.pdbx_strand_id
1 'polypeptide(L)'
;MPGLLPNVDPDGLLEFSVVYTDRSLNHMSAEFKKVITDISAILKDVYKAHSTVVIPGSGTYGMEAVARQFAPGKKCLIIRNGWFSYRWTQIFDLEKFTKDIHIIKGRQQEVSAQGPYAPPPIEEVVAFIKKEKPEVVFAPHVETSAGIILPPEYLRAIGDAVESVDGLFVLDCICLLYTSD
;
A
#
# COMPACT_ATOMS: atom_id res chain seq x y z
N MET A 1 41.15 5.29 17.26
CA MET A 1 39.79 5.21 16.65
C MET A 1 39.98 5.11 15.18
N PRO A 2 39.23 4.26 14.47
CA PRO A 2 39.19 4.33 13.01
C PRO A 2 38.78 5.74 12.63
N GLY A 3 39.54 6.37 11.73
CA GLY A 3 39.25 7.72 11.30
C GLY A 3 37.93 7.75 10.55
N LEU A 4 37.04 8.63 10.94
CA LEU A 4 35.84 8.94 10.16
C LEU A 4 36.29 9.61 8.85
N LEU A 5 35.60 9.31 7.76
CA LEU A 5 35.83 9.99 6.51
C LEU A 5 35.47 11.49 6.69
N PRO A 6 36.30 12.44 6.20
CA PRO A 6 36.14 13.85 6.54
C PRO A 6 34.84 14.50 6.03
N ASN A 7 34.14 13.84 5.10
CA ASN A 7 32.88 14.33 4.53
C ASN A 7 31.64 13.61 5.02
N VAL A 8 31.81 12.67 5.98
CA VAL A 8 30.68 11.97 6.60
C VAL A 8 30.18 12.81 7.75
N ASP A 9 28.96 13.29 7.63
CA ASP A 9 28.28 14.14 8.61
C ASP A 9 29.11 15.38 9.07
N PRO A 10 29.24 16.38 8.22
CA PRO A 10 30.00 17.60 8.54
C PRO A 10 29.45 18.38 9.75
N ASP A 11 28.22 18.06 10.20
CA ASP A 11 27.61 18.69 11.38
C ASP A 11 28.07 18.08 12.71
N GLY A 12 29.05 17.17 12.67
CA GLY A 12 29.76 16.69 13.83
C GLY A 12 29.14 15.52 14.58
N LEU A 13 28.13 14.87 14.04
CA LEU A 13 27.68 13.60 14.55
C LEU A 13 28.68 12.50 14.21
N LEU A 14 29.04 11.69 15.22
CA LEU A 14 29.93 10.57 15.01
C LEU A 14 29.19 9.44 14.29
N GLU A 15 29.65 9.10 13.10
CA GLU A 15 29.15 7.95 12.34
C GLU A 15 29.88 6.67 12.75
N PHE A 16 29.18 5.76 13.39
CA PHE A 16 29.67 4.43 13.75
C PHE A 16 28.98 3.36 12.90
N SER A 17 29.39 3.25 11.65
CA SER A 17 28.91 2.20 10.77
C SER A 17 29.90 1.05 10.69
N VAL A 18 29.41 -0.18 10.55
CA VAL A 18 30.25 -1.36 10.23
C VAL A 18 30.83 -1.25 8.79
N VAL A 19 30.30 -0.36 7.99
CA VAL A 19 30.77 -0.04 6.63
C VAL A 19 31.22 1.41 6.62
N TYR A 20 32.49 1.64 6.93
CA TYR A 20 33.14 2.98 6.93
C TYR A 20 33.29 3.48 5.50
N THR A 21 32.20 3.99 4.93
CA THR A 21 32.18 4.58 3.59
C THR A 21 31.50 5.94 3.65
N ASP A 22 31.76 6.77 2.67
CA ASP A 22 31.10 8.06 2.42
C ASP A 22 29.58 7.93 2.14
N ARG A 23 29.09 6.69 2.03
CA ARG A 23 27.67 6.37 1.80
C ARG A 23 26.91 6.04 3.08
N SER A 24 27.61 5.83 4.18
CA SER A 24 26.99 5.54 5.48
C SER A 24 26.58 6.83 6.15
N LEU A 25 25.27 7.01 6.34
CA LEU A 25 24.70 8.18 7.00
C LEU A 25 24.05 7.79 8.32
N ASN A 26 24.35 8.53 9.37
CA ASN A 26 23.63 8.44 10.62
C ASN A 26 22.21 8.99 10.46
N HIS A 27 21.20 8.25 10.94
CA HIS A 27 19.80 8.66 10.85
C HIS A 27 19.48 9.98 11.58
N MET A 28 20.38 10.43 12.49
CA MET A 28 20.25 11.70 13.20
C MET A 28 21.00 12.84 12.50
N SER A 29 21.79 12.55 11.46
CA SER A 29 22.58 13.56 10.75
C SER A 29 21.70 14.55 9.97
N ALA A 30 22.25 15.73 9.73
CA ALA A 30 21.58 16.76 8.90
C ALA A 30 21.38 16.26 7.46
N GLU A 31 22.36 15.54 6.91
CA GLU A 31 22.26 14.94 5.57
C GLU A 31 21.14 13.91 5.50
N PHE A 32 21.00 13.00 6.46
CA PHE A 32 19.90 12.04 6.46
C PHE A 32 18.54 12.71 6.59
N LYS A 33 18.43 13.74 7.46
CA LYS A 33 17.19 14.52 7.59
C LYS A 33 16.83 15.19 6.27
N LYS A 34 17.82 15.73 5.55
CA LYS A 34 17.60 16.30 4.22
C LYS A 34 17.08 15.26 3.23
N VAL A 35 17.71 14.07 3.17
CA VAL A 35 17.27 12.97 2.30
C VAL A 35 15.80 12.61 2.55
N ILE A 36 15.42 12.41 3.82
CA ILE A 36 14.02 12.04 4.16
C ILE A 36 13.05 13.17 3.83
N THR A 37 13.45 14.41 4.03
CA THR A 37 12.63 15.58 3.68
C THR A 37 12.42 15.67 2.17
N ASP A 38 13.48 15.49 1.38
CA ASP A 38 13.42 15.52 -0.07
C ASP A 38 12.56 14.37 -0.61
N ILE A 39 12.72 13.16 -0.10
CA ILE A 39 11.86 12.02 -0.44
C ILE A 39 10.39 12.34 -0.16
N SER A 40 10.10 12.86 1.02
CA SER A 40 8.73 13.23 1.40
C SER A 40 8.14 14.30 0.46
N ALA A 41 8.92 15.32 0.11
CA ALA A 41 8.49 16.39 -0.80
C ALA A 41 8.22 15.85 -2.20
N ILE A 42 9.11 15.02 -2.75
CA ILE A 42 8.96 14.39 -4.06
C ILE A 42 7.72 13.52 -4.11
N LEU A 43 7.54 12.64 -3.13
CA LEU A 43 6.37 11.74 -3.08
C LEU A 43 5.06 12.52 -2.94
N LYS A 44 5.03 13.57 -2.14
CA LYS A 44 3.85 14.45 -2.05
C LYS A 44 3.51 15.10 -3.39
N ASP A 45 4.51 15.54 -4.13
CA ASP A 45 4.28 16.16 -5.43
C ASP A 45 3.81 15.16 -6.48
N VAL A 46 4.48 14.02 -6.58
CA VAL A 46 4.14 12.95 -7.55
C VAL A 46 2.73 12.41 -7.33
N TYR A 47 2.39 12.07 -6.09
CA TYR A 47 1.09 11.49 -5.75
C TYR A 47 0.01 12.52 -5.40
N LYS A 48 0.33 13.81 -5.41
CA LYS A 48 -0.55 14.89 -4.94
C LYS A 48 -1.10 14.60 -3.54
N ALA A 49 -0.24 14.00 -2.71
CA ALA A 49 -0.60 13.54 -1.38
C ALA A 49 -0.52 14.64 -0.34
N HIS A 50 -1.46 14.64 0.61
CA HIS A 50 -1.42 15.54 1.77
C HIS A 50 -0.21 15.24 2.66
N SER A 51 0.09 13.96 2.88
CA SER A 51 1.22 13.50 3.70
C SER A 51 1.80 12.20 3.16
N THR A 52 3.06 11.94 3.51
CA THR A 52 3.76 10.69 3.19
C THR A 52 4.41 10.14 4.44
N VAL A 53 4.41 8.81 4.55
CA VAL A 53 5.07 8.09 5.65
C VAL A 53 5.98 7.04 5.03
N VAL A 54 7.27 7.12 5.35
CA VAL A 54 8.25 6.11 4.93
C VAL A 54 8.37 5.06 6.02
N ILE A 55 8.01 3.82 5.69
CA ILE A 55 8.07 2.69 6.62
C ILE A 55 9.23 1.80 6.19
N PRO A 56 10.26 1.61 7.05
CA PRO A 56 11.33 0.65 6.77
C PRO A 56 10.79 -0.77 6.72
N GLY A 57 10.87 -1.40 5.56
CA GLY A 57 10.37 -2.76 5.36
C GLY A 57 9.88 -3.00 3.93
N SER A 58 9.18 -4.12 3.75
CA SER A 58 8.53 -4.45 2.48
C SER A 58 7.13 -3.86 2.40
N GLY A 59 6.49 -3.92 1.20
CA GLY A 59 5.09 -3.52 1.04
C GLY A 59 4.13 -4.24 1.98
N THR A 60 4.46 -5.46 2.42
CA THR A 60 3.66 -6.19 3.42
C THR A 60 3.62 -5.44 4.76
N TYR A 61 4.73 -4.85 5.19
CA TYR A 61 4.72 -4.02 6.40
C TYR A 61 3.84 -2.77 6.24
N GLY A 62 3.85 -2.16 5.04
CA GLY A 62 2.95 -1.05 4.72
C GLY A 62 1.48 -1.47 4.79
N MET A 63 1.13 -2.62 4.20
CA MET A 63 -0.22 -3.20 4.28
C MET A 63 -0.63 -3.43 5.73
N GLU A 64 0.22 -4.09 6.52
CA GLU A 64 -0.07 -4.37 7.93
C GLU A 64 -0.22 -3.08 8.75
N ALA A 65 0.67 -2.10 8.55
CA ALA A 65 0.58 -0.82 9.23
C ALA A 65 -0.74 -0.10 8.97
N VAL A 66 -1.20 -0.07 7.71
CA VAL A 66 -2.49 0.52 7.33
C VAL A 66 -3.66 -0.25 7.94
N ALA A 67 -3.63 -1.59 7.87
CA ALA A 67 -4.68 -2.41 8.47
C ALA A 67 -4.78 -2.18 9.99
N ARG A 68 -3.65 -2.19 10.71
CA ARG A 68 -3.60 -1.91 12.16
C ARG A 68 -4.11 -0.52 12.53
N GLN A 69 -3.86 0.46 11.68
CA GLN A 69 -4.26 1.84 11.95
C GLN A 69 -5.74 2.09 11.69
N PHE A 70 -6.31 1.52 10.64
CA PHE A 70 -7.61 1.95 10.14
C PHE A 70 -8.72 0.90 10.24
N ALA A 71 -8.40 -0.40 10.43
CA ALA A 71 -9.40 -1.46 10.42
C ALA A 71 -9.97 -1.90 11.79
N PRO A 72 -9.34 -1.63 12.95
CA PRO A 72 -9.83 -2.18 14.21
C PRO A 72 -11.27 -1.80 14.52
N GLY A 73 -12.12 -2.82 14.70
CA GLY A 73 -13.54 -2.65 15.04
C GLY A 73 -14.43 -2.21 13.89
N LYS A 74 -13.90 -2.02 12.69
CA LYS A 74 -14.64 -1.48 11.54
C LYS A 74 -15.12 -2.58 10.60
N LYS A 75 -16.21 -2.27 9.86
CA LYS A 75 -16.64 -3.06 8.72
C LYS A 75 -15.67 -2.85 7.56
N CYS A 76 -15.09 -3.92 7.07
CA CYS A 76 -14.08 -3.88 6.02
C CYS A 76 -14.53 -4.67 4.78
N LEU A 77 -14.20 -4.14 3.60
CA LEU A 77 -14.31 -4.85 2.32
C LEU A 77 -12.92 -5.04 1.73
N ILE A 78 -12.61 -6.27 1.32
CA ILE A 78 -11.40 -6.61 0.58
C ILE A 78 -11.76 -7.02 -0.84
N ILE A 79 -11.26 -6.29 -1.84
CA ILE A 79 -11.32 -6.69 -3.24
C ILE A 79 -10.09 -7.59 -3.49
N ARG A 80 -10.34 -8.87 -3.75
CA ARG A 80 -9.30 -9.89 -3.84
C ARG A 80 -9.19 -10.44 -5.26
N ASN A 81 -8.23 -9.94 -6.01
CA ASN A 81 -8.00 -10.27 -7.41
C ASN A 81 -6.95 -11.38 -7.62
N GLY A 82 -6.17 -11.71 -6.58
CA GLY A 82 -5.15 -12.75 -6.67
C GLY A 82 -4.37 -12.92 -5.36
N TRP A 83 -3.12 -13.38 -5.48
CA TRP A 83 -2.28 -13.74 -4.35
C TRP A 83 -1.83 -12.53 -3.51
N PHE A 84 -1.51 -11.41 -4.14
CA PHE A 84 -1.05 -10.23 -3.42
C PHE A 84 -2.18 -9.57 -2.64
N SER A 85 -3.35 -9.42 -3.22
CA SER A 85 -4.53 -8.92 -2.50
C SER A 85 -5.09 -9.92 -1.48
N TYR A 86 -4.80 -11.22 -1.62
CA TYR A 86 -5.09 -12.22 -0.57
C TYR A 86 -4.32 -11.95 0.72
N ARG A 87 -3.18 -11.27 0.65
CA ARG A 87 -2.39 -10.89 1.82
C ARG A 87 -3.18 -10.03 2.81
N TRP A 88 -4.06 -9.18 2.35
CA TRP A 88 -5.00 -8.48 3.23
C TRP A 88 -5.81 -9.47 4.08
N THR A 89 -6.37 -10.50 3.46
CA THR A 89 -7.11 -11.54 4.17
C THR A 89 -6.23 -12.23 5.23
N GLN A 90 -4.99 -12.58 4.88
CA GLN A 90 -4.06 -13.22 5.82
C GLN A 90 -3.75 -12.31 7.02
N ILE A 91 -3.53 -11.02 6.79
CA ILE A 91 -3.29 -10.04 7.86
C ILE A 91 -4.50 -9.99 8.80
N PHE A 92 -5.72 -9.93 8.26
CA PHE A 92 -6.94 -9.90 9.06
C PHE A 92 -7.20 -11.20 9.82
N ASP A 93 -6.94 -12.34 9.22
CA ASP A 93 -7.12 -13.65 9.85
C ASP A 93 -6.17 -13.86 11.04
N LEU A 94 -4.94 -13.36 10.92
CA LEU A 94 -3.92 -13.44 11.98
C LEU A 94 -4.18 -12.45 13.12
N GLU A 95 -4.43 -11.20 12.77
CA GLU A 95 -4.50 -10.11 13.74
C GLU A 95 -5.90 -9.92 14.36
N LYS A 96 -6.94 -10.41 13.69
CA LYS A 96 -8.33 -10.37 14.15
C LYS A 96 -8.81 -8.96 14.55
N PHE A 97 -8.43 -7.95 13.76
CA PHE A 97 -8.78 -6.56 14.00
C PHE A 97 -10.29 -6.32 14.08
N THR A 98 -11.05 -7.03 13.28
CA THR A 98 -12.50 -6.97 13.21
C THR A 98 -13.06 -8.33 12.83
N LYS A 99 -14.33 -8.55 13.13
CA LYS A 99 -15.10 -9.74 12.71
C LYS A 99 -15.97 -9.45 11.47
N ASP A 100 -16.13 -8.18 11.12
CA ASP A 100 -16.99 -7.73 10.02
C ASP A 100 -16.17 -7.50 8.75
N ILE A 101 -15.76 -8.61 8.13
CA ILE A 101 -14.91 -8.62 6.94
C ILE A 101 -15.68 -9.23 5.79
N HIS A 102 -15.77 -8.50 4.70
CA HIS A 102 -16.37 -8.94 3.44
C HIS A 102 -15.31 -9.06 2.35
N ILE A 103 -15.47 -10.03 1.48
CA ILE A 103 -14.51 -10.30 0.41
C ILE A 103 -15.25 -10.44 -0.91
N ILE A 104 -14.91 -9.61 -1.88
CA ILE A 104 -15.33 -9.77 -3.26
C ILE A 104 -14.12 -10.22 -4.08
N LYS A 105 -14.27 -11.31 -4.84
CA LYS A 105 -13.15 -11.95 -5.53
C LYS A 105 -13.19 -11.70 -7.02
N GLY A 106 -12.01 -11.59 -7.62
CA GLY A 106 -11.84 -11.75 -9.06
C GLY A 106 -12.39 -13.10 -9.54
N ARG A 107 -12.81 -13.15 -10.79
CA ARG A 107 -13.50 -14.30 -11.39
C ARG A 107 -12.75 -14.85 -12.58
N GLN A 108 -12.66 -16.17 -12.63
CA GLN A 108 -12.16 -16.83 -13.84
C GLN A 108 -13.15 -16.65 -14.98
N GLN A 109 -12.65 -16.24 -16.14
CA GLN A 109 -13.46 -15.95 -17.32
C GLN A 109 -13.79 -17.20 -18.14
N GLU A 110 -12.91 -18.20 -18.07
CA GLU A 110 -13.06 -19.47 -18.77
C GLU A 110 -12.80 -20.63 -17.83
N VAL A 111 -13.63 -21.67 -17.90
CA VAL A 111 -13.46 -22.89 -17.10
C VAL A 111 -12.34 -23.73 -17.71
N SER A 112 -11.10 -23.34 -17.46
CA SER A 112 -9.89 -24.10 -17.86
C SER A 112 -8.81 -23.94 -16.80
N ALA A 113 -7.83 -24.86 -16.79
CA ALA A 113 -6.72 -24.80 -15.81
C ALA A 113 -5.86 -23.51 -15.95
N GLN A 114 -5.89 -22.88 -17.11
CA GLN A 114 -5.15 -21.66 -17.44
C GLN A 114 -6.08 -20.49 -17.83
N GLY A 115 -7.37 -20.58 -17.53
CA GLY A 115 -8.33 -19.55 -17.85
C GLY A 115 -7.98 -18.21 -17.19
N PRO A 116 -8.07 -17.10 -17.95
CA PRO A 116 -7.76 -15.78 -17.43
C PRO A 116 -8.73 -15.37 -16.33
N TYR A 117 -8.26 -14.52 -15.43
CA TYR A 117 -9.07 -13.91 -14.38
C TYR A 117 -9.36 -12.45 -14.71
N ALA A 118 -10.52 -11.98 -14.31
CA ALA A 118 -10.91 -10.57 -14.35
C ALA A 118 -11.29 -10.09 -12.94
N PRO A 119 -11.24 -8.78 -12.67
CA PRO A 119 -11.80 -8.24 -11.45
C PRO A 119 -13.30 -8.51 -11.36
N PRO A 120 -13.90 -8.43 -10.17
CA PRO A 120 -15.36 -8.52 -10.06
C PRO A 120 -16.01 -7.38 -10.87
N PRO A 121 -17.23 -7.56 -11.40
CA PRO A 121 -17.94 -6.47 -12.09
C PRO A 121 -18.03 -5.23 -11.20
N ILE A 122 -17.74 -4.05 -11.76
CA ILE A 122 -17.69 -2.81 -10.97
C ILE A 122 -19.05 -2.48 -10.35
N GLU A 123 -20.13 -2.79 -11.05
CA GLU A 123 -21.50 -2.56 -10.59
C GLU A 123 -21.80 -3.36 -9.31
N GLU A 124 -21.26 -4.57 -9.20
CA GLU A 124 -21.39 -5.42 -8.00
C GLU A 124 -20.63 -4.79 -6.81
N VAL A 125 -19.40 -4.35 -7.06
CA VAL A 125 -18.58 -3.71 -6.01
C VAL A 125 -19.25 -2.44 -5.53
N VAL A 126 -19.68 -1.57 -6.42
CA VAL A 126 -20.38 -0.31 -6.10
C VAL A 126 -21.69 -0.57 -5.36
N ALA A 127 -22.49 -1.53 -5.84
CA ALA A 127 -23.75 -1.89 -5.18
C ALA A 127 -23.52 -2.42 -3.76
N PHE A 128 -22.48 -3.25 -3.59
CA PHE A 128 -22.09 -3.74 -2.27
C PHE A 128 -21.67 -2.61 -1.33
N ILE A 129 -20.79 -1.69 -1.78
CA ILE A 129 -20.32 -0.57 -0.98
C ILE A 129 -21.50 0.30 -0.52
N LYS A 130 -22.39 0.66 -1.43
CA LYS A 130 -23.58 1.49 -1.12
C LYS A 130 -24.55 0.81 -0.16
N LYS A 131 -24.73 -0.51 -0.29
CA LYS A 131 -25.64 -1.29 0.56
C LYS A 131 -25.06 -1.55 1.94
N GLU A 132 -23.85 -2.09 2.00
CA GLU A 132 -23.23 -2.57 3.24
C GLU A 132 -22.45 -1.48 3.98
N LYS A 133 -22.11 -0.39 3.29
CA LYS A 133 -21.41 0.79 3.85
C LYS A 133 -20.15 0.41 4.63
N PRO A 134 -19.17 -0.28 3.99
CA PRO A 134 -17.91 -0.58 4.67
C PRO A 134 -17.18 0.72 5.00
N GLU A 135 -16.62 0.77 6.21
CA GLU A 135 -15.85 1.93 6.68
C GLU A 135 -14.45 1.96 6.07
N VAL A 136 -13.92 0.77 5.67
CA VAL A 136 -12.63 0.69 4.98
C VAL A 136 -12.72 -0.31 3.83
N VAL A 137 -12.28 0.10 2.64
CA VAL A 137 -12.22 -0.74 1.45
C VAL A 137 -10.79 -0.88 1.01
N PHE A 138 -10.31 -2.12 0.86
CA PHE A 138 -8.95 -2.46 0.43
C PHE A 138 -8.99 -3.05 -0.98
N ALA A 139 -8.13 -2.55 -1.87
CA ALA A 139 -8.02 -3.08 -3.23
C ALA A 139 -6.57 -3.04 -3.73
N PRO A 140 -6.15 -3.98 -4.60
CA PRO A 140 -4.93 -3.83 -5.37
C PRO A 140 -5.20 -2.96 -6.58
N HIS A 141 -4.27 -2.08 -6.97
CA HIS A 141 -4.30 -1.44 -8.28
C HIS A 141 -3.90 -2.45 -9.37
N VAL A 142 -2.73 -3.06 -9.16
CA VAL A 142 -2.20 -4.10 -10.03
C VAL A 142 -2.07 -5.38 -9.22
N GLU A 143 -2.65 -6.45 -9.72
CA GLU A 143 -2.51 -7.79 -9.17
C GLU A 143 -1.62 -8.61 -10.11
N THR A 144 -0.31 -8.53 -9.92
CA THR A 144 0.69 -9.19 -10.77
C THR A 144 0.51 -10.70 -10.82
N SER A 145 0.07 -11.33 -9.73
CA SER A 145 -0.12 -12.79 -9.66
C SER A 145 -1.19 -13.33 -10.60
N ALA A 146 -2.11 -12.48 -11.04
CA ALA A 146 -3.21 -12.83 -11.93
C ALA A 146 -3.23 -12.01 -13.24
N GLY A 147 -2.26 -11.11 -13.42
CA GLY A 147 -2.20 -10.24 -14.61
C GLY A 147 -3.36 -9.24 -14.71
N ILE A 148 -3.90 -8.80 -13.56
CA ILE A 148 -5.05 -7.89 -13.49
C ILE A 148 -4.58 -6.48 -13.16
N ILE A 149 -5.03 -5.49 -13.94
CA ILE A 149 -4.90 -4.06 -13.65
C ILE A 149 -6.31 -3.50 -13.55
N LEU A 150 -6.59 -2.78 -12.47
CA LEU A 150 -7.84 -2.04 -12.35
C LEU A 150 -7.72 -0.73 -13.14
N PRO A 151 -8.52 -0.51 -14.19
CA PRO A 151 -8.41 0.71 -14.98
C PRO A 151 -8.87 1.94 -14.19
N PRO A 152 -8.47 3.15 -14.62
CA PRO A 152 -8.76 4.39 -13.87
C PRO A 152 -10.25 4.62 -13.58
N GLU A 153 -11.12 4.28 -14.51
CA GLU A 153 -12.57 4.40 -14.35
C GLU A 153 -13.11 3.44 -13.27
N TYR A 154 -12.52 2.25 -13.16
CA TYR A 154 -12.87 1.28 -12.12
C TYR A 154 -12.48 1.82 -10.72
N LEU A 155 -11.26 2.35 -10.62
CA LEU A 155 -10.77 2.93 -9.37
C LEU A 155 -11.58 4.17 -8.95
N ARG A 156 -11.95 5.04 -9.91
CA ARG A 156 -12.82 6.18 -9.63
C ARG A 156 -14.17 5.74 -9.11
N ALA A 157 -14.79 4.75 -9.76
CA ALA A 157 -16.10 4.26 -9.34
C ALA A 157 -16.09 3.69 -7.91
N ILE A 158 -14.99 3.00 -7.51
CA ILE A 158 -14.81 2.59 -6.11
C ILE A 158 -14.66 3.81 -5.22
N GLY A 159 -13.78 4.75 -5.58
CA GLY A 159 -13.52 5.96 -4.80
C GLY A 159 -14.81 6.74 -4.53
N ASP A 160 -15.56 7.04 -5.58
CA ASP A 160 -16.84 7.76 -5.48
C ASP A 160 -17.87 7.01 -4.61
N ALA A 161 -17.92 5.68 -4.73
CA ALA A 161 -18.82 4.87 -3.93
C ALA A 161 -18.41 4.87 -2.45
N VAL A 162 -17.13 4.77 -2.15
CA VAL A 162 -16.57 4.81 -0.78
C VAL A 162 -16.79 6.18 -0.15
N GLU A 163 -16.52 7.26 -0.89
CA GLU A 163 -16.77 8.62 -0.44
C GLU A 163 -18.25 8.84 -0.12
N SER A 164 -19.17 8.31 -0.97
CA SER A 164 -20.62 8.45 -0.75
C SER A 164 -21.14 7.82 0.55
N VAL A 165 -20.35 6.98 1.19
CA VAL A 165 -20.68 6.32 2.48
C VAL A 165 -19.75 6.73 3.62
N ASP A 166 -18.94 7.78 3.43
CA ASP A 166 -17.97 8.29 4.39
C ASP A 166 -16.92 7.24 4.78
N GLY A 167 -16.54 6.41 3.83
CA GLY A 167 -15.54 5.35 4.01
C GLY A 167 -14.13 5.79 3.65
N LEU A 168 -13.14 4.93 3.96
CA LEU A 168 -11.74 5.08 3.57
C LEU A 168 -11.40 4.08 2.46
N PHE A 169 -10.86 4.56 1.35
CA PHE A 169 -10.33 3.72 0.28
C PHE A 169 -8.82 3.54 0.43
N VAL A 170 -8.38 2.30 0.57
CA VAL A 170 -6.98 1.88 0.67
C VAL A 170 -6.58 1.16 -0.60
N LEU A 171 -5.66 1.75 -1.35
CA LEU A 171 -5.19 1.21 -2.62
C LEU A 171 -3.73 0.75 -2.50
N ASP A 172 -3.48 -0.55 -2.75
CA ASP A 172 -2.14 -1.12 -2.85
C ASP A 172 -1.60 -0.92 -4.28
N CYS A 173 -0.60 -0.06 -4.41
CA CYS A 173 0.02 0.30 -5.68
C CYS A 173 1.45 -0.25 -5.82
N ILE A 174 1.91 -1.16 -4.97
CA ILE A 174 3.31 -1.61 -5.00
C ILE A 174 3.71 -2.20 -6.35
N CYS A 175 2.82 -2.92 -7.00
CA CYS A 175 3.11 -3.54 -8.30
C CYS A 175 3.10 -2.54 -9.47
N LEU A 176 2.54 -1.34 -9.28
CA LEU A 176 2.49 -0.31 -10.32
C LEU A 176 3.89 0.16 -10.73
N LEU A 177 4.81 0.25 -9.78
CA LEU A 177 6.19 0.67 -10.03
C LEU A 177 6.98 -0.26 -10.96
N TYR A 178 6.52 -1.50 -11.13
CA TYR A 178 7.14 -2.48 -12.02
C TYR A 178 6.50 -2.53 -13.41
N THR A 179 5.35 -1.90 -13.59
CA THR A 179 4.52 -2.01 -14.79
C THR A 179 4.25 -0.68 -15.48
N SER A 180 4.69 0.43 -14.90
CA SER A 180 4.63 1.76 -15.52
C SER A 180 5.95 2.05 -16.23
N ASP A 181 5.97 1.92 -17.55
CA ASP A 181 6.98 2.50 -18.43
C ASP A 181 6.62 3.96 -18.75
#